data_3301a8c88342e1524507df8815956904
#
_entry.id   3301a8c88342e1524507df8815956904
#
_cell.length_a   1.000
_cell.length_b   1.000
_cell.length_c   1.000
_cell.angle_alpha   90.00
_cell.angle_beta   90.00
_cell.angle_gamma   90.00
#
_symmetry.space_group_name_H-M   'P 1'
#
loop_
_entity.id
_entity.type
_entity.pdbx_description
1 polymer ?
#
loop_
_entity_poly.entity_id
_entity_poly.type
_entity_poly.pdbx_seq_one_letter_code
_entity_poly.pdbx_strand_id
1 'polypeptide(L)'
;MKRNVLTWAALATLLVCVVGATTGCGSKNPQGRRAVEGTISIDGTPIAQGSIEFTPDSSNAVQTSSGAAITDGKFKISETKGLTEGSYLVAVSARVDTGETVDGPMGPEPVFEEAVPARYGSETQEKTTFSGKGPFVYELDIPSE
;
A
#
# COMPACT_ATOMS: atom_id res chain seq x y z
N MET A 1 64.60 -0.34 23.63
CA MET A 1 63.64 -1.24 22.97
C MET A 1 62.28 -1.40 23.74
N LYS A 2 61.77 -0.39 24.45
CA LYS A 2 60.50 -0.51 25.23
C LYS A 2 59.41 0.41 24.77
N ARG A 3 59.60 1.15 23.68
CA ARG A 3 58.62 2.18 23.22
C ARG A 3 57.61 1.71 22.17
N ASN A 4 57.85 0.56 21.54
CA ASN A 4 57.03 0.11 20.43
C ASN A 4 55.87 -0.82 20.82
N VAL A 5 55.91 -1.41 22.03
CA VAL A 5 54.86 -2.32 22.48
C VAL A 5 53.60 -1.58 22.92
N LEU A 6 53.76 -0.34 23.47
CA LEU A 6 52.65 0.46 23.94
C LEU A 6 51.83 1.05 22.78
N THR A 7 52.51 1.41 21.68
CA THR A 7 51.86 1.96 20.48
C THR A 7 51.10 0.89 19.70
N TRP A 8 51.56 -0.32 19.68
CA TRP A 8 50.86 -1.44 19.03
C TRP A 8 49.63 -1.91 19.81
N ALA A 9 49.67 -1.85 21.14
CA ALA A 9 48.52 -2.15 21.99
C ALA A 9 47.39 -1.12 21.81
N ALA A 10 47.72 0.17 21.64
CA ALA A 10 46.72 1.23 21.42
C ALA A 10 46.06 1.13 20.05
N LEU A 11 46.79 0.75 18.99
CA LEU A 11 46.23 0.54 17.66
C LEU A 11 45.31 -0.71 17.60
N ALA A 12 45.65 -1.78 18.31
CA ALA A 12 44.81 -2.98 18.34
C ALA A 12 43.49 -2.75 19.07
N THR A 13 43.46 -1.91 20.11
CA THR A 13 42.24 -1.59 20.86
C THR A 13 41.29 -0.68 20.05
N LEU A 14 41.84 0.21 19.21
CA LEU A 14 41.01 1.08 18.35
C LEU A 14 40.32 0.33 17.20
N LEU A 15 40.95 -0.74 16.69
CA LEU A 15 40.43 -1.53 15.60
C LEU A 15 39.23 -2.43 16.01
N VAL A 16 39.17 -2.84 17.28
CA VAL A 16 38.10 -3.69 17.81
C VAL A 16 36.79 -2.90 18.03
N CYS A 17 36.87 -1.59 18.30
CA CYS A 17 35.66 -0.75 18.51
C CYS A 17 34.87 -0.41 17.24
N VAL A 18 35.47 -0.56 16.04
CA VAL A 18 34.78 -0.18 14.76
C VAL A 18 33.91 -1.31 14.22
N VAL A 19 34.08 -2.56 14.64
CA VAL A 19 33.32 -3.71 14.14
C VAL A 19 31.97 -3.91 14.86
N GLY A 20 31.75 -3.24 15.98
CA GLY A 20 30.55 -3.41 16.85
C GLY A 20 29.32 -2.61 16.46
N ALA A 21 29.36 -1.74 15.43
CA ALA A 21 28.29 -0.74 15.18
C ALA A 21 27.33 -1.08 14.03
N THR A 22 27.32 -2.29 13.47
CA THR A 22 26.49 -2.62 12.30
C THR A 22 25.34 -3.60 12.55
N THR A 23 24.91 -3.83 13.79
CA THR A 23 23.72 -4.63 14.06
C THR A 23 22.47 -3.77 14.32
N GLY A 24 22.23 -2.79 13.46
CA GLY A 24 20.97 -2.09 13.37
C GLY A 24 19.96 -2.84 12.48
N CYS A 25 19.68 -4.11 12.72
CA CYS A 25 18.53 -4.79 12.15
C CYS A 25 17.25 -4.33 12.87
N GLY A 26 16.86 -3.06 12.66
CA GLY A 26 15.50 -2.64 12.95
C GLY A 26 14.56 -3.46 12.05
N SER A 27 13.63 -4.18 12.62
CA SER A 27 12.57 -4.86 11.85
C SER A 27 11.93 -3.85 10.92
N LYS A 28 12.02 -4.07 9.61
CA LYS A 28 11.41 -3.19 8.60
C LYS A 28 9.87 -3.19 8.67
N ASN A 29 9.29 -4.08 9.47
CA ASN A 29 7.84 -4.29 9.59
C ASN A 29 7.43 -4.56 11.05
N PRO A 30 7.55 -3.57 11.95
CA PRO A 30 7.26 -3.74 13.38
C PRO A 30 5.77 -4.04 13.67
N GLN A 31 4.86 -3.71 12.74
CA GLN A 31 3.43 -3.93 12.89
C GLN A 31 2.94 -5.24 12.28
N GLY A 32 3.82 -6.06 11.70
CA GLY A 32 3.44 -7.31 11.04
C GLY A 32 2.59 -7.11 9.80
N ARG A 33 2.76 -5.99 9.10
CA ARG A 33 2.03 -5.69 7.86
C ARG A 33 2.38 -6.68 6.77
N ARG A 34 1.45 -6.90 5.87
CA ARG A 34 1.61 -7.79 4.73
C ARG A 34 1.30 -7.06 3.44
N ALA A 35 1.99 -7.41 2.38
CA ALA A 35 1.66 -6.95 1.04
C ALA A 35 0.22 -7.36 0.71
N VAL A 36 -0.45 -6.52 -0.08
CA VAL A 36 -1.78 -6.82 -0.63
C VAL A 36 -1.69 -6.67 -2.14
N GLU A 37 -2.27 -7.62 -2.86
CA GLU A 37 -2.37 -7.54 -4.32
C GLU A 37 -3.70 -8.11 -4.77
N GLY A 38 -4.15 -7.71 -5.95
CA GLY A 38 -5.39 -8.25 -6.46
C GLY A 38 -5.87 -7.61 -7.74
N THR A 39 -7.13 -7.90 -8.06
CA THR A 39 -7.78 -7.46 -9.29
C THR A 39 -9.14 -6.85 -9.01
N ILE A 40 -9.46 -5.79 -9.76
CA ILE A 40 -10.76 -5.11 -9.70
C ILE A 40 -11.30 -4.96 -11.12
N SER A 41 -12.55 -5.37 -11.30
CA SER A 41 -13.30 -5.25 -12.55
C SER A 41 -14.69 -4.66 -12.31
N ILE A 42 -15.31 -4.18 -13.39
CA ILE A 42 -16.73 -3.80 -13.45
C ILE A 42 -17.36 -4.68 -14.52
N ASP A 43 -18.36 -5.50 -14.17
CA ASP A 43 -18.99 -6.50 -15.05
C ASP A 43 -17.97 -7.34 -15.84
N GLY A 44 -16.92 -7.81 -15.15
CA GLY A 44 -15.85 -8.59 -15.75
C GLY A 44 -14.85 -7.78 -16.57
N THR A 45 -15.04 -6.47 -16.74
CA THR A 45 -14.11 -5.59 -17.46
C THR A 45 -13.12 -4.97 -16.49
N PRO A 46 -11.81 -5.19 -16.64
CA PRO A 46 -10.80 -4.61 -15.77
C PRO A 46 -10.84 -3.08 -15.77
N ILE A 47 -10.77 -2.45 -14.60
CA ILE A 47 -10.68 -0.99 -14.47
C ILE A 47 -9.34 -0.51 -15.04
N ALA A 48 -9.37 0.32 -16.08
CA ALA A 48 -8.16 0.82 -16.73
C ALA A 48 -7.29 1.64 -15.77
N GLN A 49 -7.92 2.61 -15.08
CA GLN A 49 -7.26 3.46 -14.08
C GLN A 49 -8.21 3.77 -12.93
N GLY A 50 -7.69 3.70 -11.71
CA GLY A 50 -8.49 3.95 -10.52
C GLY A 50 -7.64 3.91 -9.25
N SER A 51 -8.32 3.84 -8.11
CA SER A 51 -7.69 3.63 -6.80
C SER A 51 -8.54 2.71 -5.94
N ILE A 52 -7.87 2.00 -5.05
CA ILE A 52 -8.50 1.21 -3.99
C ILE A 52 -7.97 1.68 -2.64
N GLU A 53 -8.85 1.75 -1.65
CA GLU A 53 -8.51 2.08 -0.27
C GLU A 53 -9.13 1.05 0.68
N PHE A 54 -8.33 0.65 1.66
CA PHE A 54 -8.72 -0.24 2.75
C PHE A 54 -8.73 0.56 4.05
N THR A 55 -9.89 0.74 4.64
CA THR A 55 -10.08 1.41 5.94
C THR A 55 -10.33 0.36 7.01
N PRO A 56 -9.51 0.30 8.08
CA PRO A 56 -9.67 -0.71 9.11
C PRO A 56 -10.99 -0.54 9.87
N ASP A 57 -11.65 -1.67 10.15
CA ASP A 57 -12.76 -1.70 11.09
C ASP A 57 -12.28 -1.33 12.50
N SER A 58 -13.15 -0.73 13.31
CA SER A 58 -12.84 -0.29 14.68
C SER A 58 -12.36 -1.42 15.60
N SER A 59 -12.66 -2.66 15.28
CA SER A 59 -12.22 -3.86 16.00
C SER A 59 -10.76 -4.25 15.72
N ASN A 60 -10.13 -3.70 14.68
CA ASN A 60 -8.74 -4.03 14.35
C ASN A 60 -7.77 -3.46 15.38
N ALA A 61 -6.73 -4.24 15.71
CA ALA A 61 -5.67 -3.79 16.62
C ALA A 61 -4.84 -2.63 16.03
N VAL A 62 -4.72 -2.56 14.71
CA VAL A 62 -3.99 -1.50 13.98
C VAL A 62 -4.98 -0.69 13.17
N GLN A 63 -5.11 0.58 13.50
CA GLN A 63 -6.03 1.54 12.89
C GLN A 63 -5.32 2.39 11.83
N THR A 64 -4.82 1.74 10.78
CA THR A 64 -4.12 2.43 9.68
C THR A 64 -4.70 2.01 8.34
N SER A 65 -5.25 2.97 7.60
CA SER A 65 -5.70 2.78 6.22
C SER A 65 -4.51 2.56 5.29
N SER A 66 -4.76 1.87 4.19
CA SER A 66 -3.80 1.69 3.13
C SER A 66 -4.50 1.60 1.78
N GLY A 67 -3.82 2.03 0.72
CA GLY A 67 -4.39 2.02 -0.61
C GLY A 67 -3.34 1.98 -1.71
N ALA A 68 -3.81 1.77 -2.93
CA ALA A 68 -2.97 1.75 -4.13
C ALA A 68 -3.74 2.26 -5.35
N ALA A 69 -2.99 2.67 -6.37
CA ALA A 69 -3.54 2.87 -7.70
C ALA A 69 -3.89 1.51 -8.33
N ILE A 70 -4.99 1.50 -9.08
CA ILE A 70 -5.38 0.41 -9.97
C ILE A 70 -4.92 0.77 -11.37
N THR A 71 -4.28 -0.17 -12.06
CA THR A 71 -3.88 -0.04 -13.45
C THR A 71 -4.18 -1.36 -14.17
N ASP A 72 -4.92 -1.31 -15.26
CA ASP A 72 -5.35 -2.48 -16.01
C ASP A 72 -5.99 -3.57 -15.11
N GLY A 73 -6.86 -3.14 -14.22
CA GLY A 73 -7.57 -3.99 -13.27
C GLY A 73 -6.72 -4.54 -12.12
N LYS A 74 -5.44 -4.18 -12.01
CA LYS A 74 -4.52 -4.72 -11.00
C LYS A 74 -4.07 -3.65 -10.03
N PHE A 75 -3.89 -4.04 -8.77
CA PHE A 75 -3.27 -3.20 -7.76
C PHE A 75 -2.28 -3.98 -6.91
N LYS A 76 -1.34 -3.26 -6.30
CA LYS A 76 -0.37 -3.83 -5.38
C LYS A 76 0.04 -2.83 -4.31
N ILE A 77 -0.05 -3.27 -3.05
CA ILE A 77 0.43 -2.55 -1.87
C ILE A 77 1.65 -3.29 -1.34
N SER A 78 2.78 -2.60 -1.19
CA SER A 78 4.00 -3.20 -0.65
C SER A 78 3.82 -3.57 0.82
N GLU A 79 4.62 -4.51 1.32
CA GLU A 79 4.59 -4.93 2.73
C GLU A 79 4.75 -3.76 3.71
N THR A 80 5.60 -2.79 3.41
CA THR A 80 5.83 -1.62 4.27
C THR A 80 4.61 -0.70 4.41
N LYS A 81 3.73 -0.67 3.40
CA LYS A 81 2.47 0.08 3.37
C LYS A 81 1.25 -0.83 3.49
N GLY A 82 1.45 -2.14 3.62
CA GLY A 82 0.43 -3.15 3.58
C GLY A 82 -0.49 -3.15 4.80
N LEU A 83 -1.31 -4.17 4.88
CA LEU A 83 -2.32 -4.35 5.91
C LEU A 83 -1.88 -5.36 6.98
N THR A 84 -2.48 -5.28 8.14
CA THR A 84 -2.43 -6.32 9.18
C THR A 84 -3.61 -7.27 9.04
N GLU A 85 -3.60 -8.37 9.77
CA GLU A 85 -4.80 -9.21 9.91
C GLU A 85 -5.95 -8.39 10.51
N GLY A 86 -7.16 -8.64 10.02
CA GLY A 86 -8.37 -7.95 10.49
C GLY A 86 -9.38 -7.68 9.39
N SER A 87 -10.44 -6.96 9.73
CA SER A 87 -11.53 -6.59 8.83
C SER A 87 -11.38 -5.17 8.32
N TYR A 88 -11.68 -4.96 7.05
CA TYR A 88 -11.51 -3.68 6.38
C TYR A 88 -12.74 -3.34 5.54
N LEU A 89 -13.11 -2.08 5.54
CA LEU A 89 -13.99 -1.49 4.52
C LEU A 89 -13.14 -1.21 3.28
N VAL A 90 -13.68 -1.54 2.11
CA VAL A 90 -12.99 -1.38 0.83
C VAL A 90 -13.71 -0.35 0.00
N ALA A 91 -13.02 0.72 -0.38
CA ALA A 91 -13.52 1.73 -1.30
C ALA A 91 -12.72 1.70 -2.60
N VAL A 92 -13.44 1.74 -3.72
CA VAL A 92 -12.86 1.78 -5.06
C VAL A 92 -13.34 3.05 -5.75
N SER A 93 -12.45 3.73 -6.47
CA SER A 93 -12.77 4.87 -7.32
C SER A 93 -12.11 4.67 -8.68
N ALA A 94 -12.86 4.89 -9.72
CA ALA A 94 -12.37 4.84 -11.09
C ALA A 94 -13.06 5.91 -11.93
N ARG A 95 -12.26 6.71 -12.63
CA ARG A 95 -12.78 7.76 -13.51
C ARG A 95 -12.61 7.35 -14.96
N VAL A 96 -13.64 7.50 -15.73
CA VAL A 96 -13.63 7.32 -17.18
C VAL A 96 -13.73 8.67 -17.87
N ASP A 97 -12.97 8.84 -18.95
CA ASP A 97 -13.09 9.99 -19.82
C ASP A 97 -14.39 9.84 -20.62
N THR A 98 -15.28 10.80 -20.51
CA THR A 98 -16.57 10.80 -21.23
C THR A 98 -16.42 11.11 -22.73
N GLY A 99 -15.23 11.57 -23.15
CA GLY A 99 -14.99 12.10 -24.48
C GLY A 99 -15.52 13.52 -24.69
N GLU A 100 -16.13 14.12 -23.66
CA GLU A 100 -16.57 15.51 -23.67
C GLU A 100 -15.48 16.44 -23.18
N THR A 101 -15.54 17.70 -23.60
CA THR A 101 -14.63 18.76 -23.12
C THR A 101 -15.44 19.95 -22.64
N VAL A 102 -14.93 20.64 -21.61
CA VAL A 102 -15.44 21.91 -21.11
C VAL A 102 -14.39 22.99 -21.29
N ASP A 103 -14.83 24.24 -21.48
CA ASP A 103 -13.92 25.38 -21.57
C ASP A 103 -13.33 25.69 -20.18
N GLY A 104 -12.05 25.36 -19.99
CA GLY A 104 -11.30 25.68 -18.79
C GLY A 104 -10.45 26.95 -18.92
N PRO A 105 -9.86 27.43 -17.83
CA PRO A 105 -9.03 28.66 -17.81
C PRO A 105 -7.79 28.60 -18.71
N MET A 106 -7.34 27.41 -19.06
CA MET A 106 -6.14 27.15 -19.87
C MET A 106 -6.45 26.52 -21.22
N GLY A 107 -7.75 26.40 -21.58
CA GLY A 107 -8.23 25.77 -22.80
C GLY A 107 -9.20 24.62 -22.52
N PRO A 108 -9.63 23.87 -23.57
CA PRO A 108 -10.53 22.74 -23.39
C PRO A 108 -9.96 21.68 -22.43
N GLU A 109 -10.73 21.29 -21.43
CA GLU A 109 -10.38 20.28 -20.44
C GLU A 109 -11.31 19.06 -20.59
N PRO A 110 -10.81 17.81 -20.52
CA PRO A 110 -11.63 16.61 -20.61
C PRO A 110 -12.53 16.45 -19.38
N VAL A 111 -13.75 15.98 -19.62
CA VAL A 111 -14.72 15.65 -18.58
C VAL A 111 -14.55 14.19 -18.17
N PHE A 112 -14.43 13.96 -16.86
CA PHE A 112 -14.34 12.62 -16.27
C PHE A 112 -15.55 12.35 -15.40
N GLU A 113 -16.10 11.14 -15.51
CA GLU A 113 -17.15 10.66 -14.62
C GLU A 113 -16.66 9.48 -13.75
N GLU A 114 -17.24 9.35 -12.55
CA GLU A 114 -17.01 8.21 -11.68
C GLU A 114 -17.70 6.97 -12.25
N ALA A 115 -16.95 5.93 -12.56
CA ALA A 115 -17.46 4.69 -13.12
C ALA A 115 -17.92 3.68 -12.06
N VAL A 116 -17.51 3.87 -10.80
CA VAL A 116 -17.81 2.96 -9.70
C VAL A 116 -19.09 3.43 -8.99
N PRO A 117 -20.09 2.56 -8.81
CA PRO A 117 -21.28 2.89 -8.03
C PRO A 117 -20.91 3.33 -6.61
N ALA A 118 -21.62 4.34 -6.07
CA ALA A 118 -21.31 4.96 -4.77
C ALA A 118 -21.20 3.94 -3.62
N ARG A 119 -21.96 2.85 -3.67
CA ARG A 119 -21.94 1.74 -2.69
C ARG A 119 -20.61 0.97 -2.64
N TYR A 120 -19.77 1.08 -3.66
CA TYR A 120 -18.41 0.52 -3.69
C TYR A 120 -17.32 1.60 -3.58
N GLY A 121 -17.72 2.88 -3.63
CA GLY A 121 -16.88 4.06 -3.57
C GLY A 121 -17.06 4.84 -2.27
N SER A 122 -17.54 6.08 -2.38
CA SER A 122 -17.66 7.02 -1.24
C SER A 122 -18.62 6.56 -0.13
N GLU A 123 -19.62 5.73 -0.46
CA GLU A 123 -20.60 5.17 0.50
C GLU A 123 -20.39 3.66 0.69
N THR A 124 -19.15 3.21 0.61
CA THR A 124 -18.84 1.78 0.61
C THR A 124 -19.33 1.09 1.87
N GLN A 125 -19.96 -0.06 1.68
CA GLN A 125 -20.28 -1.06 2.71
C GLN A 125 -19.57 -2.38 2.44
N GLU A 126 -18.74 -2.42 1.38
CA GLU A 126 -17.97 -3.60 1.04
C GLU A 126 -16.94 -3.90 2.12
N LYS A 127 -16.98 -5.11 2.65
CA LYS A 127 -16.10 -5.56 3.74
C LYS A 127 -15.31 -6.79 3.34
N THR A 128 -14.05 -6.79 3.73
CA THR A 128 -13.21 -7.98 3.60
C THR A 128 -12.47 -8.26 4.91
N THR A 129 -12.07 -9.50 5.11
CA THR A 129 -11.28 -9.90 6.28
C THR A 129 -10.04 -10.63 5.82
N PHE A 130 -8.88 -10.13 6.22
CA PHE A 130 -7.60 -10.75 5.95
C PHE A 130 -7.09 -11.53 7.16
N SER A 131 -6.61 -12.74 6.91
CA SER A 131 -6.02 -13.62 7.92
C SER A 131 -4.94 -14.51 7.33
N GLY A 132 -4.03 -15.01 8.17
CA GLY A 132 -3.00 -15.96 7.77
C GLY A 132 -1.64 -15.34 7.42
N LYS A 133 -0.75 -16.18 6.90
CA LYS A 133 0.65 -15.84 6.59
C LYS A 133 0.84 -15.66 5.08
N GLY A 134 1.57 -14.65 4.67
CA GLY A 134 1.88 -14.36 3.26
C GLY A 134 1.22 -13.06 2.78
N PRO A 135 1.34 -12.72 1.50
CA PRO A 135 0.63 -11.60 0.91
C PRO A 135 -0.88 -11.88 0.95
N PHE A 136 -1.66 -10.84 1.19
CA PHE A 136 -3.11 -10.92 1.07
C PHE A 136 -3.51 -10.75 -0.41
N VAL A 137 -4.53 -11.49 -0.83
CA VAL A 137 -5.11 -11.38 -2.17
C VAL A 137 -6.55 -10.90 -2.05
N TYR A 138 -6.92 -9.92 -2.85
CA TYR A 138 -8.27 -9.38 -2.90
C TYR A 138 -8.74 -9.21 -4.34
N GLU A 139 -9.86 -9.81 -4.67
CA GLU A 139 -10.48 -9.76 -5.97
C GLU A 139 -11.92 -9.27 -5.82
N LEU A 140 -12.32 -8.31 -6.65
CA LEU A 140 -13.66 -7.75 -6.64
C LEU A 140 -14.12 -7.51 -8.09
N ASP A 141 -15.29 -8.05 -8.41
CA ASP A 141 -16.02 -7.70 -9.62
C ASP A 141 -17.26 -6.87 -9.20
N ILE A 142 -17.27 -5.61 -9.60
CA ILE A 142 -18.31 -4.65 -9.25
C ILE A 142 -19.42 -4.75 -10.28
N PRO A 143 -20.66 -5.11 -9.92
CA PRO A 143 -21.75 -5.06 -10.86
C PRO A 143 -22.11 -3.59 -11.19
N SER A 144 -22.20 -3.27 -12.46
CA SER A 144 -22.90 -2.06 -12.90
C SER A 144 -24.40 -2.25 -12.59
N GLU A 145 -25.07 -1.22 -12.18
CA GLU A 145 -26.53 -1.31 -11.89
C GLU A 145 -27.36 -1.67 -13.11
#